data_c91afafe7f210978916f3901ecc10777
#
_entry.id   c91afafe7f210978916f3901ecc10777
#
_cell.length_a   1.000
_cell.length_b   1.000
_cell.length_c   1.000
_cell.angle_alpha   90.00
_cell.angle_beta   90.00
_cell.angle_gamma   90.00
#
_symmetry.space_group_name_H-M   'P 1'
#
loop_
_entity.id
_entity.type
_entity.pdbx_description
1 polymer ?
#
loop_
_entity_poly.entity_id
_entity_poly.type
_entity_poly.pdbx_seq_one_letter_code
_entity_poly.pdbx_strand_id
1 'polypeptide(L)'
;MTKSNSTNTGSFSPLSEGLGEASFYDKVYEVVRLIPAGKVTSYGAIATYLGTAQSSRMVGWAMNNAHVQEKYVPAHRVVNRNGLLTGKHHFGSSTIMQELLEAEGITVVNDQIIDFEKHFWNPMTELGME
;
A
#
# COMPACT_ATOMS: atom_id res chain seq x y z
N MET A 1 19.51 -22.89 -3.95
CA MET A 1 18.78 -23.35 -3.91
C MET A 1 18.36 -23.23 -3.72
N THR A 2 18.75 -22.74 -3.90
CA THR A 2 17.99 -23.05 -3.89
C THR A 2 17.61 -22.60 -3.76
N LYS A 3 17.75 -22.25 -3.98
CA LYS A 3 16.98 -22.22 -4.13
C LYS A 3 16.52 -21.85 -4.08
N SER A 4 16.96 -21.52 -4.46
CA SER A 4 16.10 -21.74 -4.63
C SER A 4 15.62 -21.30 -4.65
N ASN A 5 15.96 -20.95 -5.13
CA ASN A 5 15.09 -21.16 -5.33
C ASN A 5 14.63 -20.85 -5.22
N SER A 6 14.94 -20.63 -5.51
CA SER A 6 14.12 -21.00 -5.60
C SER A 6 13.63 -20.71 -5.60
N THR A 7 13.89 -20.51 -5.87
CA THR A 7 13.07 -20.85 -5.99
C THR A 7 12.47 -20.77 -6.01
N ASN A 8 12.61 -20.65 -6.47
CA ASN A 8 11.68 -21.09 -6.56
C ASN A 8 11.23 -21.14 -6.51
N THR A 9 11.40 -21.11 -6.58
CA THR A 9 10.57 -21.64 -6.57
C THR A 9 9.90 -21.85 -6.52
N GLY A 10 9.83 -21.94 -6.67
CA GLY A 10 8.90 -22.53 -6.58
C GLY A 10 8.24 -22.73 -6.40
N SER A 11 7.90 -22.93 -6.40
CA SER A 11 6.93 -23.42 -6.11
C SER A 11 6.29 -23.72 -5.72
N PHE A 12 5.82 -23.82 -5.63
CA PHE A 12 4.83 -24.26 -5.12
C PHE A 12 3.98 -24.49 -4.92
N SER A 13 3.63 -24.82 -4.78
CA SER A 13 2.68 -25.06 -4.47
C SER A 13 2.01 -25.00 -4.42
N PRO A 14 1.54 -25.24 -4.50
CA PRO A 14 0.83 -24.90 -4.32
C PRO A 14 0.71 -24.55 -3.99
N LEU A 15 0.50 -24.07 -3.96
CA LEU A 15 0.36 -23.38 -3.59
C LEU A 15 0.24 -22.96 -2.81
N SER A 16 0.51 -23.10 -2.40
CA SER A 16 0.14 -22.65 -1.83
C SER A 16 -0.15 -21.90 -0.87
N GLU A 17 -0.25 -22.06 0.14
CA GLU A 17 -0.91 -21.38 1.12
C GLU A 17 -0.03 -20.48 1.83
N GLY A 18 1.00 -20.89 2.38
CA GLY A 18 1.98 -20.00 2.96
C GLY A 18 2.41 -18.97 1.96
N LEU A 19 2.39 -19.39 0.71
CA LEU A 19 2.74 -18.50 -0.36
C LEU A 19 1.64 -17.48 -0.62
N GLY A 20 0.43 -17.77 -0.19
CA GLY A 20 -0.69 -16.88 -0.43
C GLY A 20 -0.52 -15.53 0.24
N GLU A 21 -0.02 -15.52 1.47
CA GLU A 21 0.15 -14.26 2.18
C GLU A 21 1.28 -13.44 1.58
N ALA A 22 2.40 -14.06 1.27
CA ALA A 22 3.51 -13.37 0.64
C ALA A 22 3.09 -12.81 -0.72
N SER A 23 2.31 -13.58 -1.47
CA SER A 23 1.83 -13.14 -2.76
C SER A 23 0.89 -11.95 -2.63
N PHE A 24 0.06 -11.94 -1.59
CA PHE A 24 -0.83 -10.81 -1.35
C PHE A 24 -0.02 -9.53 -1.07
N TYR A 25 0.99 -9.63 -0.24
CA TYR A 25 1.81 -8.46 0.06
C TYR A 25 2.49 -7.93 -1.22
N ASP A 26 2.98 -8.82 -2.05
CA ASP A 26 3.60 -8.40 -3.30
C ASP A 26 2.61 -7.65 -4.18
N LYS A 27 1.37 -8.10 -4.23
CA LYS A 27 0.34 -7.42 -5.01
C LYS A 27 0.01 -6.06 -4.41
N VAL A 28 -0.01 -5.95 -3.09
CA VAL A 28 -0.23 -4.67 -2.45
C VAL A 28 0.87 -3.69 -2.85
N TYR A 29 2.13 -4.13 -2.78
CA TYR A 29 3.24 -3.25 -3.12
C TYR A 29 3.17 -2.79 -4.59
N GLU A 30 2.78 -3.69 -5.49
CA GLU A 30 2.62 -3.33 -6.89
C GLU A 30 1.59 -2.24 -7.07
N VAL A 31 0.45 -2.35 -6.39
CA VAL A 31 -0.61 -1.36 -6.50
C VAL A 31 -0.13 -0.01 -5.94
N VAL A 32 0.54 -0.05 -4.78
CA VAL A 32 0.98 1.19 -4.14
C VAL A 32 1.99 1.91 -5.01
N ARG A 33 2.86 1.18 -5.69
CA ARG A 33 3.84 1.80 -6.59
C ARG A 33 3.20 2.52 -7.75
N LEU A 34 1.96 2.18 -8.08
CA LEU A 34 1.26 2.81 -9.20
C LEU A 34 0.52 4.08 -8.80
N ILE A 35 0.39 4.37 -7.52
CA ILE A 35 -0.28 5.59 -7.07
C ILE A 35 0.58 6.78 -7.46
N PRO A 36 0.04 7.72 -8.26
CA PRO A 36 0.86 8.85 -8.70
C PRO A 36 1.17 9.80 -7.55
N ALA A 37 2.25 10.55 -7.68
CA ALA A 37 2.55 11.61 -6.74
C ALA A 37 1.39 12.61 -6.73
N GLY A 38 1.02 13.09 -5.56
CA GLY A 38 -0.11 13.99 -5.40
C GLY A 38 -1.44 13.29 -5.24
N LYS A 39 -1.43 11.95 -5.23
CA LYS A 39 -2.64 11.16 -5.03
C LYS A 39 -2.45 10.22 -3.86
N VAL A 40 -3.57 9.82 -3.26
CA VAL A 40 -3.56 8.88 -2.13
C VAL A 40 -4.70 7.89 -2.31
N THR A 41 -4.57 6.74 -1.67
CA THR A 41 -5.68 5.78 -1.62
C THR A 41 -5.81 5.27 -0.20
N SER A 42 -6.78 4.41 0.04
CA SER A 42 -7.02 3.88 1.38
C SER A 42 -6.70 2.41 1.45
N TYR A 43 -6.49 1.93 2.67
CA TYR A 43 -6.25 0.50 2.88
C TYR A 43 -7.40 -0.33 2.31
N GLY A 44 -8.64 0.12 2.56
CA GLY A 44 -9.81 -0.61 2.08
C GLY A 44 -9.95 -0.61 0.57
N ALA A 45 -9.58 0.50 -0.07
CA ALA A 45 -9.67 0.57 -1.53
C ALA A 45 -8.71 -0.41 -2.18
N ILE A 46 -7.51 -0.55 -1.61
CA ILE A 46 -6.55 -1.54 -2.12
C ILE A 46 -7.08 -2.95 -1.93
N ALA A 47 -7.59 -3.24 -0.72
CA ALA A 47 -8.11 -4.58 -0.44
C ALA A 47 -9.26 -4.92 -1.37
N THR A 48 -10.16 -3.97 -1.61
CA THR A 48 -11.29 -4.19 -2.51
C THR A 48 -10.83 -4.44 -3.94
N TYR A 49 -9.85 -3.65 -4.39
CA TYR A 49 -9.33 -3.82 -5.75
C TYR A 49 -8.72 -5.20 -5.96
N LEU A 50 -8.00 -5.68 -4.95
CA LEU A 50 -7.36 -6.98 -5.09
C LEU A 50 -8.38 -8.13 -4.99
N GLY A 51 -9.61 -7.81 -4.59
CA GLY A 51 -10.71 -8.78 -4.68
C GLY A 51 -10.53 -10.02 -3.85
N THR A 52 -9.85 -9.88 -2.73
CA THR A 52 -9.58 -11.04 -1.91
C THR A 52 -10.42 -11.00 -0.66
N ALA A 53 -10.44 -12.07 0.09
CA ALA A 53 -11.07 -12.09 1.39
C ALA A 53 -10.22 -11.35 2.43
N GLN A 54 -9.03 -10.92 2.04
CA GLN A 54 -8.14 -10.25 2.98
C GLN A 54 -8.69 -8.89 3.33
N SER A 55 -8.53 -8.53 4.58
CA SER A 55 -9.06 -7.27 5.06
C SER A 55 -8.08 -6.13 4.83
N SER A 56 -8.57 -4.91 5.03
CA SER A 56 -7.70 -3.74 4.97
C SER A 56 -6.60 -3.81 6.03
N ARG A 57 -6.82 -4.58 7.10
CA ARG A 57 -5.77 -4.80 8.10
C ARG A 57 -4.54 -5.45 7.49
N MET A 58 -4.73 -6.42 6.58
CA MET A 58 -3.59 -7.06 5.93
C MET A 58 -2.83 -6.06 5.06
N VAL A 59 -3.54 -5.14 4.42
CA VAL A 59 -2.88 -4.08 3.67
C VAL A 59 -2.04 -3.21 4.61
N GLY A 60 -2.59 -2.91 5.79
CA GLY A 60 -1.84 -2.17 6.80
C GLY A 60 -0.57 -2.88 7.23
N TRP A 61 -0.65 -4.21 7.40
CA TRP A 61 0.54 -4.99 7.76
C TRP A 61 1.58 -4.93 6.64
N ALA A 62 1.13 -4.97 5.37
CA ALA A 62 2.07 -4.83 4.25
C ALA A 62 2.77 -3.48 4.31
N MET A 63 2.03 -2.41 4.64
CA MET A 63 2.63 -1.09 4.73
C MET A 63 3.66 -1.00 5.86
N ASN A 64 3.48 -1.77 6.94
CA ASN A 64 4.46 -1.79 8.02
C ASN A 64 5.81 -2.26 7.52
N ASN A 65 5.83 -3.09 6.48
CA ASN A 65 7.06 -3.65 5.95
C ASN A 65 7.49 -2.97 4.65
N ALA A 66 6.84 -1.87 4.29
CA ALA A 66 7.13 -1.21 3.02
C ALA A 66 8.55 -0.67 2.97
N HIS A 67 9.08 -0.24 4.11
CA HIS A 67 10.38 0.42 4.15
C HIS A 67 11.55 -0.53 3.94
N VAL A 68 11.32 -1.84 4.09
CA VAL A 68 12.40 -2.80 3.91
C VAL A 68 12.35 -3.50 2.56
N GLN A 69 11.45 -3.05 1.68
CA GLN A 69 11.37 -3.64 0.35
C GLN A 69 12.53 -3.16 -0.50
N GLU A 70 13.04 -4.05 -1.36
CA GLU A 70 14.13 -3.69 -2.21
C GLU A 70 13.77 -2.57 -3.15
N LYS A 71 12.58 -2.61 -3.68
CA LYS A 71 12.10 -1.62 -4.61
C LYS A 71 11.23 -0.63 -3.84
N TYR A 72 11.43 0.64 -4.06
CA TYR A 72 10.72 1.68 -3.32
C TYR A 72 9.21 1.51 -3.37
N VAL A 73 8.56 1.67 -2.23
CA VAL A 73 7.10 1.63 -2.10
C VAL A 73 6.68 2.94 -1.44
N PRO A 74 5.92 3.80 -2.13
CA PRO A 74 5.51 5.09 -1.55
C PRO A 74 4.37 4.92 -0.56
N ALA A 75 4.68 4.35 0.59
CA ALA A 75 3.69 4.00 1.60
C ALA A 75 2.95 5.23 2.15
N HIS A 76 3.53 6.42 2.03
CA HIS A 76 2.87 7.64 2.49
C HIS A 76 1.60 7.96 1.69
N ARG A 77 1.41 7.32 0.54
CA ARG A 77 0.23 7.53 -0.29
C ARG A 77 -0.93 6.61 0.09
N VAL A 78 -0.80 5.89 1.21
CA VAL A 78 -1.89 5.02 1.68
C VAL A 78 -2.34 5.53 3.05
N VAL A 79 -3.61 5.90 3.14
CA VAL A 79 -4.17 6.47 4.36
C VAL A 79 -5.45 5.71 4.70
N ASN A 80 -6.12 6.08 5.78
CA ASN A 80 -7.35 5.39 6.08
C ASN A 80 -8.49 5.96 5.23
N ARG A 81 -9.67 5.37 5.31
CA ARG A 81 -10.79 5.73 4.43
C ARG A 81 -11.27 7.17 4.63
N ASN A 82 -10.89 7.80 5.73
CA ASN A 82 -11.27 9.18 5.99
C ASN A 82 -10.13 10.16 5.71
N GLY A 83 -9.04 9.67 5.13
CA GLY A 83 -7.91 10.54 4.83
C GLY A 83 -7.01 10.79 6.02
N LEU A 84 -7.11 9.97 7.08
CA LEU A 84 -6.27 10.15 8.26
C LEU A 84 -4.96 9.40 8.12
N LEU A 85 -3.90 10.01 8.64
CA LEU A 85 -2.55 9.46 8.55
C LEU A 85 -2.30 8.45 9.67
N THR A 86 -3.08 7.36 9.67
CA THR A 86 -3.00 6.38 10.75
C THR A 86 -1.70 5.58 10.73
N GLY A 87 -1.02 5.54 9.58
CA GLY A 87 0.24 4.80 9.48
C GLY A 87 1.48 5.62 9.74
N LYS A 88 1.32 6.84 10.26
CA LYS A 88 2.46 7.76 10.38
C LYS A 88 3.57 7.22 11.27
N HIS A 89 3.24 6.35 12.20
CA HIS A 89 4.22 5.85 13.15
C HIS A 89 5.24 4.91 12.52
N HIS A 90 4.97 4.44 11.31
CA HIS A 90 5.88 3.51 10.65
C HIS A 90 6.97 4.20 9.85
N PHE A 91 7.04 5.54 9.93
CA PHE A 91 8.00 6.30 9.12
C PHE A 91 9.19 6.81 9.93
N GLY A 92 9.34 6.34 11.15
CA GLY A 92 10.48 6.70 12.00
C GLY A 92 10.26 7.97 12.80
N SER A 93 9.47 8.89 12.31
CA SER A 93 9.13 10.12 12.99
C SER A 93 7.66 10.40 12.74
N SER A 94 7.00 11.05 13.67
CA SER A 94 5.57 11.28 13.54
C SER A 94 5.22 12.31 12.47
N THR A 95 6.21 13.01 11.90
CA THR A 95 5.94 14.05 10.91
C THR A 95 6.36 13.69 9.49
N ILE A 96 7.11 12.60 9.30
CA ILE A 96 7.66 12.30 7.98
C ILE A 96 6.56 12.05 6.95
N MET A 97 5.53 11.30 7.33
CA MET A 97 4.45 11.00 6.39
C MET A 97 3.79 12.28 5.90
N GLN A 98 3.51 13.20 6.82
CA GLN A 98 2.91 14.48 6.45
C GLN A 98 3.86 15.29 5.55
N GLU A 99 5.14 15.29 5.87
CA GLU A 99 6.10 16.06 5.08
C GLU A 99 6.17 15.54 3.65
N LEU A 100 6.14 14.21 3.49
CA LEU A 100 6.17 13.62 2.15
C LEU A 100 4.92 13.98 1.36
N LEU A 101 3.76 13.95 2.01
CA LEU A 101 2.51 14.30 1.33
C LEU A 101 2.50 15.78 0.97
N GLU A 102 2.98 16.64 1.87
CA GLU A 102 2.99 18.08 1.59
C GLU A 102 3.94 18.39 0.46
N ALA A 103 5.04 17.66 0.35
CA ALA A 103 5.96 17.84 -0.77
C ALA A 103 5.30 17.52 -2.11
N GLU A 104 4.21 16.75 -2.08
CA GLU A 104 3.48 16.40 -3.29
C GLU A 104 2.26 17.30 -3.50
N GLY A 105 2.13 18.36 -2.70
CA GLY A 105 1.04 19.31 -2.89
C GLY A 105 -0.24 18.98 -2.13
N ILE A 106 -0.18 18.03 -1.20
CA ILE A 106 -1.34 17.64 -0.41
C ILE A 106 -1.28 18.35 0.93
N THR A 107 -2.34 19.05 1.31
CA THR A 107 -2.40 19.75 2.59
C THR A 107 -2.91 18.82 3.68
N VAL A 108 -2.22 18.80 4.82
CA VAL A 108 -2.61 17.96 5.95
C VAL A 108 -2.78 18.84 7.18
N VAL A 109 -3.91 18.71 7.86
CA VAL A 109 -4.19 19.44 9.09
C VAL A 109 -4.67 18.45 10.13
N ASN A 110 -4.03 18.43 11.29
CA ASN A 110 -4.39 17.51 12.37
C ASN A 110 -4.45 16.06 11.89
N ASP A 111 -3.41 15.66 11.15
CA ASP A 111 -3.28 14.29 10.62
C ASP A 111 -4.35 13.93 9.61
N GLN A 112 -5.07 14.90 9.06
CA GLN A 112 -6.11 14.63 8.09
C GLN A 112 -5.86 15.38 6.80
N ILE A 113 -6.00 14.68 5.68
CA ILE A 113 -5.83 15.27 4.36
C ILE A 113 -7.02 16.18 4.08
N ILE A 114 -6.73 17.41 3.67
CA ILE A 114 -7.74 18.37 3.30
C ILE A 114 -8.15 18.08 1.85
N ASP A 115 -9.42 18.14 1.55
CA ASP A 115 -9.95 17.85 0.22
C ASP A 115 -9.56 16.43 -0.22
N PHE A 116 -9.72 15.49 0.71
CA PHE A 116 -9.31 14.10 0.47
C PHE A 116 -9.85 13.58 -0.85
N GLU A 117 -11.12 13.88 -1.16
CA GLU A 117 -11.73 13.36 -2.38
C GLU A 117 -11.05 13.83 -3.64
N LYS A 118 -10.49 15.03 -3.60
CA LYS A 118 -9.78 15.54 -4.78
C LYS A 118 -8.49 14.79 -5.03
N HIS A 119 -7.90 14.27 -3.97
CA HIS A 119 -6.62 13.57 -4.08
C HIS A 119 -6.78 12.05 -4.13
N PHE A 120 -8.01 11.57 -3.94
CA PHE A 120 -8.24 10.13 -3.85
C PHE A 120 -8.06 9.46 -5.20
N TRP A 121 -7.29 8.40 -5.22
CA TRP A 121 -7.01 7.60 -6.40
C TRP A 121 -7.61 6.22 -6.12
N ASN A 122 -8.61 5.85 -6.89
CA ASN A 122 -9.31 4.59 -6.68
C ASN A 122 -8.73 3.54 -7.62
N PRO A 123 -7.99 2.56 -7.10
CA PRO A 123 -7.38 1.58 -7.99
C PRO A 123 -8.40 0.81 -8.82
N MET A 124 -9.65 0.67 -8.30
CA MET A 124 -10.67 -0.03 -9.04
C MET A 124 -10.99 0.67 -10.36
N THR A 125 -11.05 2.00 -10.36
CA THR A 125 -11.36 2.74 -11.57
C THR A 125 -10.11 3.07 -12.38
N GLU A 126 -8.95 3.22 -11.72
CA GLU A 126 -7.75 3.62 -12.42
C GLU A 126 -7.01 2.45 -13.05
N LEU A 127 -7.12 1.28 -12.46
CA LEU A 127 -6.39 0.10 -12.93
C LEU A 127 -7.30 -1.01 -13.40
N GLY A 128 -8.53 -1.04 -12.93
CA GLY A 128 -9.42 -2.14 -13.16
C GLY A 128 -10.10 -2.16 -14.50
N MET A 129 -9.85 -1.16 -15.28
CA MET A 129 -10.53 -1.10 -16.45
C MET A 129 -10.08 -1.95 -17.44
N GLU A 130 -10.65 -2.50 -18.00
CA GLU A 130 -10.16 -3.25 -19.00
C GLU A 130 -11.16 -3.67 -19.76
#